data_942124f73e3c2b8bf87d0461052215dc
#
_entry.id   942124f73e3c2b8bf87d0461052215dc
#
_cell.length_a   1.000
_cell.length_b   1.000
_cell.length_c   1.000
_cell.angle_alpha   90.00
_cell.angle_beta   90.00
_cell.angle_gamma   90.00
#
_symmetry.space_group_name_H-M   'P 1'
#
loop_
_entity.id
_entity.type
_entity.pdbx_description
1 polymer ?
#
loop_
_entity_poly.entity_id
_entity_poly.type
_entity_poly.pdbx_seq_one_letter_code
_entity_poly.pdbx_strand_id
1 'polypeptide(L)'
;MEYGLVLAGGGVRGAYQIGVWKALKELKIKVSAVSGVSIGAVNGALFVQGSKTKAERLWNKIAIDDIILLPKEMENDENLFKVKNLMKIAKEIYSNNGLDMSPLENLLNEIIDENKIRNSEIDFGIATFSLSEKSENYYFIKDIPYGKLTEYLMASACFPGFKARTIDEKKFIDGGVSN
;
A
#
# COMPACT_ATOMS: atom_id res chain seq x y z
N MET A 1 -9.15 28.03 0.96
CA MET A 1 -7.75 27.51 0.97
C MET A 1 -7.85 26.01 0.73
N GLU A 2 -7.02 25.47 -0.15
CA GLU A 2 -6.96 24.04 -0.49
C GLU A 2 -5.61 23.48 -0.06
N TYR A 3 -5.58 22.21 0.33
CA TYR A 3 -4.39 21.58 0.88
C TYR A 3 -4.03 20.31 0.12
N GLY A 4 -2.75 20.06 -0.03
CA GLY A 4 -2.21 18.74 -0.41
C GLY A 4 -2.01 17.88 0.83
N LEU A 5 -2.39 16.61 0.77
CA LEU A 5 -2.18 15.63 1.83
C LEU A 5 -1.09 14.65 1.40
N VAL A 6 -0.01 14.56 2.19
CA VAL A 6 1.06 13.59 1.98
C VAL A 6 0.98 12.52 3.04
N LEU A 7 0.87 11.26 2.61
CA LEU A 7 0.70 10.08 3.47
C LEU A 7 1.96 9.21 3.40
N ALA A 8 2.71 9.19 4.50
CA ALA A 8 3.92 8.38 4.61
C ALA A 8 3.62 6.88 4.70
N GLY A 9 4.61 6.05 4.39
CA GLY A 9 4.60 4.63 4.68
C GLY A 9 4.64 4.31 6.17
N GLY A 10 4.59 3.02 6.53
CA GLY A 10 4.72 2.62 7.93
C GLY A 10 3.92 1.37 8.32
N GLY A 11 3.45 0.57 7.36
CA GLY A 11 2.72 -0.67 7.62
C GLY A 11 1.51 -0.44 8.52
N VAL A 12 1.44 -1.12 9.65
CA VAL A 12 0.32 -1.03 10.61
C VAL A 12 0.05 0.37 11.15
N ARG A 13 1.04 1.27 11.11
CA ARG A 13 0.88 2.68 11.51
C ARG A 13 -0.07 3.44 10.57
N GLY A 14 -0.36 2.91 9.39
CA GLY A 14 -1.35 3.46 8.47
C GLY A 14 -2.74 3.60 9.08
N ALA A 15 -3.09 2.83 10.12
CA ALA A 15 -4.33 2.99 10.88
C ALA A 15 -4.50 4.42 11.43
N TYR A 16 -3.41 5.08 11.85
CA TYR A 16 -3.43 6.46 12.31
C TYR A 16 -3.94 7.45 11.25
N GLN A 17 -3.61 7.20 9.97
CA GLN A 17 -4.01 8.06 8.85
C GLN A 17 -5.54 8.09 8.67
N ILE A 18 -6.25 7.04 9.07
CA ILE A 18 -7.71 7.01 9.05
C ILE A 18 -8.30 7.96 10.09
N GLY A 19 -7.65 8.08 11.25
CA GLY A 19 -7.97 9.11 12.25
C GLY A 19 -7.74 10.53 11.72
N VAL A 20 -6.62 10.76 11.04
CA VAL A 20 -6.34 12.04 10.38
C VAL A 20 -7.42 12.37 9.35
N TRP A 21 -7.80 11.41 8.50
CA TRP A 21 -8.89 11.61 7.53
C TRP A 21 -10.20 12.02 8.21
N LYS A 22 -10.53 11.36 9.33
CA LYS A 22 -11.71 11.71 10.12
C LYS A 22 -11.65 13.16 10.60
N ALA A 23 -10.52 13.57 11.18
CA ALA A 23 -10.31 14.92 11.67
C ALA A 23 -10.39 15.98 10.55
N LEU A 24 -9.75 15.74 9.40
CA LEU A 24 -9.83 16.63 8.24
C LEU A 24 -11.28 16.86 7.79
N LYS A 25 -12.10 15.80 7.80
CA LYS A 25 -13.51 15.89 7.43
C LYS A 25 -14.33 16.66 8.45
N GLU A 26 -14.11 16.42 9.75
CA GLU A 26 -14.79 17.14 10.85
C GLU A 26 -14.45 18.63 10.85
N LEU A 27 -13.17 18.95 10.58
CA LEU A 27 -12.70 20.34 10.49
C LEU A 27 -13.04 21.00 9.15
N LYS A 28 -13.70 20.29 8.22
CA LYS A 28 -14.06 20.76 6.88
C LYS A 28 -12.86 21.27 6.07
N ILE A 29 -11.71 20.66 6.28
CA ILE A 29 -10.49 20.97 5.54
C ILE A 29 -10.62 20.39 4.14
N LYS A 30 -10.52 21.25 3.11
CA LYS A 30 -10.59 20.84 1.71
C LYS A 30 -9.22 20.35 1.24
N VAL A 31 -9.15 19.08 0.85
CA VAL A 31 -7.97 18.47 0.26
C VAL A 31 -8.19 18.40 -1.25
N SER A 32 -7.26 18.96 -2.03
CA SER A 32 -7.30 18.96 -3.50
C SER A 32 -6.29 18.02 -4.15
N ALA A 33 -5.29 17.55 -3.38
CA ALA A 33 -4.30 16.59 -3.87
C ALA A 33 -3.91 15.63 -2.75
N VAL A 34 -3.67 14.37 -3.09
CA VAL A 34 -3.17 13.33 -2.18
C VAL A 34 -1.97 12.65 -2.82
N SER A 35 -0.87 12.53 -2.10
CA SER A 35 0.27 11.71 -2.48
C SER A 35 0.57 10.72 -1.37
N GLY A 36 0.94 9.50 -1.73
CA GLY A 36 1.23 8.47 -0.76
C GLY A 36 2.34 7.53 -1.17
N VAL A 37 2.97 6.91 -0.16
CA VAL A 37 3.95 5.84 -0.32
C VAL A 37 3.56 4.65 0.54
N SER A 38 3.77 3.43 0.04
CA SER A 38 3.48 2.20 0.78
C SER A 38 2.01 2.16 1.22
N ILE A 39 1.74 1.86 2.49
CA ILE A 39 0.39 1.93 3.06
C ILE A 39 -0.25 3.32 2.91
N GLY A 40 0.55 4.38 2.86
CA GLY A 40 0.06 5.73 2.59
C GLY A 40 -0.53 5.88 1.18
N ALA A 41 0.01 5.17 0.18
CA ALA A 41 -0.57 5.14 -1.16
C ALA A 41 -1.93 4.40 -1.17
N VAL A 42 -2.05 3.29 -0.44
CA VAL A 42 -3.31 2.55 -0.29
C VAL A 42 -4.37 3.40 0.41
N ASN A 43 -4.02 4.02 1.54
CA ASN A 43 -4.93 4.91 2.26
C ASN A 43 -5.29 6.15 1.44
N GLY A 44 -4.33 6.67 0.66
CA GLY A 44 -4.55 7.78 -0.27
C GLY A 44 -5.56 7.42 -1.36
N ALA A 45 -5.45 6.24 -1.96
CA ALA A 45 -6.42 5.74 -2.93
C ALA A 45 -7.84 5.64 -2.32
N LEU A 46 -7.95 5.07 -1.10
CA LEU A 46 -9.22 4.99 -0.36
C LEU A 46 -9.78 6.38 -0.02
N PHE A 47 -8.91 7.34 0.28
CA PHE A 47 -9.28 8.73 0.54
C PHE A 47 -9.86 9.37 -0.71
N VAL A 48 -9.14 9.31 -1.83
CA VAL A 48 -9.53 9.93 -3.10
C VAL A 48 -10.82 9.35 -3.65
N GLN A 49 -11.03 8.03 -3.54
CA GLN A 49 -12.32 7.42 -3.93
C GLN A 49 -13.46 7.69 -2.93
N GLY A 50 -13.22 8.41 -1.83
CA GLY A 50 -14.25 8.80 -0.85
C GLY A 50 -14.75 7.66 0.05
N SER A 51 -14.02 6.54 0.14
CA SER A 51 -14.49 5.31 0.80
C SER A 51 -14.11 5.19 2.28
N LYS A 52 -14.35 6.25 3.07
CA LYS A 52 -14.00 6.32 4.50
C LYS A 52 -14.48 5.10 5.30
N THR A 53 -15.74 4.72 5.13
CA THR A 53 -16.31 3.56 5.86
C THR A 53 -15.64 2.24 5.49
N LYS A 54 -15.24 2.07 4.22
CA LYS A 54 -14.46 0.90 3.80
C LYS A 54 -13.09 0.91 4.47
N ALA A 55 -12.40 2.06 4.49
CA ALA A 55 -11.11 2.20 5.15
C ALA A 55 -11.19 1.90 6.66
N GLU A 56 -12.18 2.44 7.36
CA GLU A 56 -12.40 2.14 8.79
C GLU A 56 -12.66 0.64 9.03
N ARG A 57 -13.47 -0.01 8.20
CA ARG A 57 -13.74 -1.46 8.31
C ARG A 57 -12.50 -2.28 8.02
N LEU A 58 -11.73 -1.91 7.00
CA LEU A 58 -10.47 -2.57 6.67
C LEU A 58 -9.53 -2.55 7.87
N TRP A 59 -9.22 -1.37 8.39
CA TRP A 59 -8.28 -1.22 9.49
C TRP A 59 -8.73 -1.87 10.81
N ASN A 60 -10.04 -2.05 11.01
CA ASN A 60 -10.56 -2.76 12.19
C ASN A 60 -10.50 -4.30 12.06
N LYS A 61 -10.27 -4.84 10.86
CA LYS A 61 -10.35 -6.27 10.59
C LYS A 61 -9.09 -6.87 9.99
N ILE A 62 -8.24 -6.03 9.39
CA ILE A 62 -7.06 -6.50 8.65
C ILE A 62 -6.14 -7.33 9.56
N ALA A 63 -5.77 -8.49 9.07
CA ALA A 63 -4.84 -9.43 9.69
C ALA A 63 -3.61 -9.61 8.80
N ILE A 64 -2.59 -10.29 9.31
CA ILE A 64 -1.36 -10.55 8.54
C ILE A 64 -1.63 -11.41 7.32
N ASP A 65 -2.60 -12.33 7.42
CA ASP A 65 -2.99 -13.26 6.36
C ASP A 65 -3.69 -12.55 5.19
N ASP A 66 -4.23 -11.34 5.43
CA ASP A 66 -4.76 -10.49 4.38
C ASP A 66 -3.67 -9.75 3.59
N ILE A 67 -2.41 -9.79 4.08
CA ILE A 67 -1.28 -9.05 3.51
C ILE A 67 -0.30 -9.97 2.84
N ILE A 68 0.09 -11.06 3.50
CA ILE A 68 1.10 -12.01 3.02
C ILE A 68 0.59 -13.44 3.11
N LEU A 69 1.04 -14.24 2.16
CA LEU A 69 0.85 -15.69 2.24
C LEU A 69 1.84 -16.26 3.25
N LEU A 70 1.32 -16.69 4.39
CA LEU A 70 2.14 -17.35 5.41
C LEU A 70 2.42 -18.81 5.05
N PRO A 71 3.60 -19.36 5.39
CA PRO A 71 3.83 -20.79 5.33
C PRO A 71 2.79 -21.53 6.16
N LYS A 72 2.24 -22.65 5.64
CA LYS A 72 1.18 -23.45 6.30
C LYS A 72 1.47 -23.79 7.75
N GLU A 73 2.74 -23.95 8.10
CA GLU A 73 3.22 -24.27 9.43
C GLU A 73 3.11 -23.09 10.42
N MET A 74 2.73 -21.90 9.94
CA MET A 74 2.64 -20.65 10.70
C MET A 74 1.21 -20.06 10.75
N GLU A 75 0.28 -20.58 9.96
CA GLU A 75 -1.09 -20.08 9.83
C GLU A 75 -1.88 -19.99 11.16
N ASN A 76 -1.48 -20.78 12.17
CA ASN A 76 -2.15 -20.83 13.48
C ASN A 76 -1.22 -20.48 14.65
N ASP A 77 -0.03 -19.89 14.40
CA ASP A 77 0.89 -19.56 15.49
C ASP A 77 0.65 -18.11 15.96
N GLU A 78 0.03 -17.97 17.13
CA GLU A 78 -0.24 -16.67 17.78
C GLU A 78 1.04 -15.84 18.05
N ASN A 79 2.22 -16.43 17.87
CA ASN A 79 3.50 -15.81 18.18
C ASN A 79 4.45 -15.77 16.96
N LEU A 80 4.02 -15.09 15.90
CA LEU A 80 4.83 -14.91 14.67
C LEU A 80 6.23 -14.33 14.93
N PHE A 81 6.39 -13.53 15.98
CA PHE A 81 7.66 -12.89 16.34
C PHE A 81 8.60 -13.76 17.21
N LYS A 82 8.26 -15.01 17.50
CA LYS A 82 9.23 -15.93 18.13
C LYS A 82 10.44 -16.16 17.22
N VAL A 83 11.63 -16.25 17.81
CA VAL A 83 12.90 -16.46 17.07
C VAL A 83 12.82 -17.62 16.06
N LYS A 84 12.16 -18.74 16.43
CA LYS A 84 11.95 -19.88 15.55
C LYS A 84 11.14 -19.51 14.29
N ASN A 85 10.12 -18.67 14.41
CA ASN A 85 9.28 -18.23 13.31
C ASN A 85 10.00 -17.18 12.44
N LEU A 86 10.77 -16.30 13.07
CA LEU A 86 11.63 -15.35 12.33
C LEU A 86 12.66 -16.08 11.45
N MET A 87 13.23 -17.18 11.92
CA MET A 87 14.13 -18.00 11.11
C MET A 87 13.40 -18.66 9.93
N LYS A 88 12.17 -19.13 10.12
CA LYS A 88 11.34 -19.67 9.02
C LYS A 88 11.02 -18.61 7.98
N ILE A 89 10.59 -17.41 8.43
CA ILE A 89 10.34 -16.27 7.55
C ILE A 89 11.60 -15.90 6.76
N ALA A 90 12.75 -15.81 7.43
CA ALA A 90 14.02 -15.53 6.76
C ALA A 90 14.39 -16.59 5.71
N LYS A 91 14.14 -17.87 6.00
CA LYS A 91 14.33 -18.97 5.05
C LYS A 91 13.39 -18.83 3.85
N GLU A 92 12.12 -18.50 4.10
CA GLU A 92 11.11 -18.29 3.04
C GLU A 92 11.52 -17.13 2.11
N ILE A 93 11.93 -16.01 2.70
CA ILE A 93 12.43 -14.85 1.94
C ILE A 93 13.61 -15.25 1.05
N TYR A 94 14.56 -16.02 1.60
CA TYR A 94 15.74 -16.45 0.85
C TYR A 94 15.39 -17.45 -0.26
N SER A 95 14.54 -18.46 0.04
CA SER A 95 14.22 -19.54 -0.89
C SER A 95 13.31 -19.10 -2.04
N ASN A 96 12.41 -18.15 -1.80
CA ASN A 96 11.36 -17.72 -2.73
C ASN A 96 11.55 -16.30 -3.26
N ASN A 97 12.72 -15.69 -3.07
CA ASN A 97 13.01 -14.30 -3.43
C ASN A 97 12.03 -13.30 -2.84
N GLY A 98 11.55 -13.54 -1.62
CA GLY A 98 10.64 -12.66 -0.88
C GLY A 98 9.31 -13.33 -0.54
N LEU A 99 8.60 -12.73 0.41
CA LEU A 99 7.26 -13.13 0.82
C LEU A 99 6.23 -12.79 -0.26
N ASP A 100 5.25 -13.66 -0.41
CA ASP A 100 4.18 -13.49 -1.37
C ASP A 100 3.08 -12.57 -0.83
N MET A 101 2.76 -11.51 -1.57
CA MET A 101 1.75 -10.52 -1.23
C MET A 101 0.43 -10.70 -2.02
N SER A 102 0.18 -11.88 -2.57
CA SER A 102 -1.06 -12.16 -3.30
C SER A 102 -2.33 -11.87 -2.48
N PRO A 103 -2.38 -12.13 -1.16
CA PRO A 103 -3.55 -11.76 -0.36
C PRO A 103 -3.82 -10.26 -0.39
N LEU A 104 -2.80 -9.42 -0.23
CA LEU A 104 -2.96 -7.96 -0.31
C LEU A 104 -3.42 -7.53 -1.71
N GLU A 105 -2.87 -8.11 -2.77
CA GLU A 105 -3.28 -7.80 -4.14
C GLU A 105 -4.77 -8.11 -4.37
N ASN A 106 -5.24 -9.28 -3.92
CA ASN A 106 -6.64 -9.66 -3.99
C ASN A 106 -7.53 -8.68 -3.20
N LEU A 107 -7.11 -8.33 -1.98
CA LEU A 107 -7.80 -7.36 -1.14
C LEU A 107 -7.90 -5.99 -1.82
N LEU A 108 -6.79 -5.49 -2.40
CA LEU A 108 -6.79 -4.22 -3.12
C LEU A 108 -7.70 -4.25 -4.34
N ASN A 109 -7.71 -5.34 -5.11
CA ASN A 109 -8.61 -5.50 -6.26
C ASN A 109 -10.10 -5.48 -5.85
N GLU A 110 -10.43 -5.91 -4.62
CA GLU A 110 -11.79 -5.87 -4.09
C GLU A 110 -12.20 -4.47 -3.60
N ILE A 111 -11.28 -3.75 -2.94
CA ILE A 111 -11.64 -2.51 -2.24
C ILE A 111 -11.37 -1.24 -3.04
N ILE A 112 -10.43 -1.26 -4.00
CA ILE A 112 -10.06 -0.10 -4.81
C ILE A 112 -10.96 0.01 -6.03
N ASP A 113 -11.58 1.17 -6.17
CA ASP A 113 -12.41 1.55 -7.32
C ASP A 113 -11.65 2.58 -8.17
N GLU A 114 -10.90 2.10 -9.16
CA GLU A 114 -10.08 2.95 -10.02
C GLU A 114 -10.92 4.00 -10.75
N ASN A 115 -12.15 3.66 -11.14
CA ASN A 115 -13.03 4.63 -11.79
C ASN A 115 -13.36 5.82 -10.89
N LYS A 116 -13.64 5.56 -9.60
CA LYS A 116 -13.90 6.66 -8.66
C LYS A 116 -12.68 7.54 -8.44
N ILE A 117 -11.49 6.94 -8.41
CA ILE A 117 -10.23 7.69 -8.24
C ILE A 117 -9.98 8.57 -9.46
N ARG A 118 -10.13 8.03 -10.67
CA ARG A 118 -9.92 8.78 -11.92
C ARG A 118 -10.94 9.90 -12.15
N ASN A 119 -12.16 9.73 -11.67
CA ASN A 119 -13.22 10.73 -11.77
C ASN A 119 -13.27 11.69 -10.57
N SER A 120 -12.33 11.56 -9.64
CA SER A 120 -12.23 12.47 -8.47
C SER A 120 -11.69 13.83 -8.89
N GLU A 121 -12.16 14.89 -8.20
CA GLU A 121 -11.56 16.24 -8.29
C GLU A 121 -10.25 16.34 -7.50
N ILE A 122 -9.85 15.28 -6.76
CA ILE A 122 -8.65 15.25 -5.96
C ILE A 122 -7.55 14.58 -6.78
N ASP A 123 -6.47 15.30 -7.05
CA ASP A 123 -5.28 14.72 -7.68
C ASP A 123 -4.68 13.60 -6.83
N PHE A 124 -4.24 12.52 -7.48
CA PHE A 124 -3.65 11.38 -6.78
C PHE A 124 -2.29 11.00 -7.33
N GLY A 125 -1.32 10.83 -6.42
CA GLY A 125 0.04 10.41 -6.75
C GLY A 125 0.55 9.27 -5.85
N ILE A 126 1.39 8.40 -6.43
CA ILE A 126 2.01 7.24 -5.79
C ILE A 126 3.52 7.36 -5.92
N ALA A 127 4.24 7.18 -4.82
CA ALA A 127 5.70 7.09 -4.82
C ALA A 127 6.16 5.62 -4.78
N THR A 128 7.15 5.28 -5.59
CA THR A 128 7.80 3.96 -5.65
C THR A 128 9.31 4.13 -5.78
N PHE A 129 10.08 3.06 -5.59
CA PHE A 129 11.50 3.03 -5.91
C PHE A 129 11.79 2.00 -6.99
N SER A 130 12.39 2.43 -8.11
CA SER A 130 12.81 1.54 -9.18
C SER A 130 14.19 0.94 -8.87
N LEU A 131 14.24 -0.38 -8.67
CA LEU A 131 15.51 -1.12 -8.55
C LEU A 131 16.27 -1.12 -9.86
N SER A 132 15.57 -1.11 -11.00
CA SER A 132 16.17 -1.13 -12.34
C SER A 132 16.86 0.18 -12.66
N GLU A 133 16.28 1.32 -12.27
CA GLU A 133 16.79 2.68 -12.53
C GLU A 133 17.55 3.27 -11.33
N LYS A 134 17.45 2.61 -10.16
CA LYS A 134 18.03 3.06 -8.88
C LYS A 134 17.57 4.47 -8.51
N SER A 135 16.28 4.76 -8.73
CA SER A 135 15.69 6.08 -8.54
C SER A 135 14.28 6.00 -7.96
N GLU A 136 13.89 7.07 -7.29
CA GLU A 136 12.51 7.30 -6.91
C GLU A 136 11.68 7.62 -8.14
N ASN A 137 10.47 7.05 -8.20
CA ASN A 137 9.52 7.29 -9.25
C ASN A 137 8.19 7.72 -8.65
N TYR A 138 7.61 8.77 -9.22
CA TYR A 138 6.33 9.33 -8.82
C TYR A 138 5.35 9.18 -9.97
N TYR A 139 4.23 8.51 -9.73
CA TYR A 139 3.19 8.25 -10.72
C TYR A 139 1.90 8.93 -10.32
N PHE A 140 1.43 9.87 -11.12
CA PHE A 140 0.10 10.42 -10.95
C PHE A 140 -0.93 9.53 -11.62
N ILE A 141 -2.17 9.55 -11.12
CA ILE A 141 -3.25 8.68 -11.63
C ILE A 141 -3.44 8.80 -13.16
N LYS A 142 -3.20 9.98 -13.73
CA LYS A 142 -3.27 10.24 -15.18
C LYS A 142 -2.17 9.54 -15.98
N ASP A 143 -1.02 9.26 -15.35
CA ASP A 143 0.15 8.64 -15.97
C ASP A 143 0.09 7.10 -15.84
N ILE A 144 -0.79 6.57 -15.00
CA ILE A 144 -0.98 5.14 -14.80
C ILE A 144 -1.97 4.62 -15.86
N PRO A 145 -1.62 3.59 -16.64
CA PRO A 145 -2.54 2.98 -17.60
C PRO A 145 -3.81 2.48 -16.91
N TYR A 146 -4.95 2.59 -17.59
CA TYR A 146 -6.22 2.13 -17.05
C TYR A 146 -6.21 0.63 -16.74
N GLY A 147 -6.71 0.26 -15.57
CA GLY A 147 -6.70 -1.12 -15.06
C GLY A 147 -5.41 -1.52 -14.35
N LYS A 148 -4.42 -0.61 -14.24
CA LYS A 148 -3.10 -0.89 -13.65
C LYS A 148 -2.90 -0.29 -12.26
N LEU A 149 -3.86 0.45 -11.73
CA LEU A 149 -3.71 1.15 -10.45
C LEU A 149 -3.27 0.22 -9.31
N THR A 150 -3.88 -0.96 -9.18
CA THR A 150 -3.50 -1.94 -8.15
C THR A 150 -2.04 -2.37 -8.28
N GLU A 151 -1.52 -2.56 -9.50
CA GLU A 151 -0.11 -2.93 -9.71
C GLU A 151 0.84 -1.86 -9.16
N TYR A 152 0.53 -0.57 -9.36
CA TYR A 152 1.34 0.54 -8.86
C TYR A 152 1.22 0.70 -7.33
N LEU A 153 0.03 0.48 -6.76
CA LEU A 153 -0.15 0.43 -5.30
C LEU A 153 0.67 -0.71 -4.68
N MET A 154 0.65 -1.89 -5.31
CA MET A 154 1.45 -3.04 -4.88
C MET A 154 2.96 -2.77 -5.01
N ALA A 155 3.40 -2.11 -6.07
CA ALA A 155 4.80 -1.70 -6.24
C ALA A 155 5.25 -0.74 -5.12
N SER A 156 4.39 0.22 -4.78
CA SER A 156 4.62 1.16 -3.67
C SER A 156 4.65 0.48 -2.30
N ALA A 157 3.88 -0.58 -2.09
CA ALA A 157 3.79 -1.31 -0.82
C ALA A 157 4.79 -2.48 -0.71
N CYS A 158 5.62 -2.72 -1.72
CA CYS A 158 6.54 -3.84 -1.79
C CYS A 158 7.83 -3.58 -0.98
N PHE A 159 7.71 -3.62 0.36
CA PHE A 159 8.85 -3.41 1.27
C PHE A 159 9.93 -4.51 1.09
N PRO A 160 11.22 -4.21 1.35
CA PRO A 160 12.28 -5.22 1.31
C PRO A 160 11.95 -6.43 2.18
N GLY A 161 12.02 -7.61 1.57
CA GLY A 161 11.55 -8.88 2.15
C GLY A 161 10.31 -9.43 1.48
N PHE A 162 9.59 -8.62 0.71
CA PHE A 162 8.52 -9.06 -0.19
C PHE A 162 9.06 -9.30 -1.60
N LYS A 163 8.36 -10.11 -2.39
CA LYS A 163 8.69 -10.32 -3.81
C LYS A 163 8.57 -9.01 -4.57
N ALA A 164 9.69 -8.54 -5.15
CA ALA A 164 9.70 -7.31 -5.94
C ALA A 164 8.66 -7.36 -7.06
N ARG A 165 7.98 -6.24 -7.31
CA ARG A 165 7.00 -6.12 -8.37
C ARG A 165 7.64 -5.68 -9.68
N THR A 166 7.21 -6.29 -10.78
CA THR A 166 7.68 -5.92 -12.11
C THR A 166 6.54 -5.29 -12.88
N ILE A 167 6.74 -4.07 -13.36
CA ILE A 167 5.83 -3.32 -14.23
C ILE A 167 6.65 -2.90 -15.45
N ASP A 168 6.21 -3.23 -16.65
CA ASP A 168 6.87 -2.90 -17.92
C ASP A 168 8.39 -3.21 -17.88
N GLU A 169 8.73 -4.46 -17.49
CA GLU A 169 10.10 -4.99 -17.38
C GLU A 169 10.98 -4.35 -16.29
N LYS A 170 10.50 -3.30 -15.60
CA LYS A 170 11.20 -2.65 -14.50
C LYS A 170 10.78 -3.23 -13.15
N LYS A 171 11.75 -3.44 -12.26
CA LYS A 171 11.51 -3.93 -10.90
C LYS A 171 11.36 -2.77 -9.94
N PHE A 172 10.32 -2.85 -9.12
CA PHE A 172 9.98 -1.85 -8.11
C PHE A 172 9.93 -2.44 -6.72
N ILE A 173 10.26 -1.60 -5.75
CA ILE A 173 10.06 -1.83 -4.32
C ILE A 173 9.41 -0.59 -3.69
N ASP A 174 9.09 -0.70 -2.40
CA ASP A 174 8.50 0.36 -1.58
C ASP A 174 9.31 1.66 -1.70
N GLY A 175 8.62 2.75 -2.05
CA GLY A 175 9.24 4.06 -2.19
C GLY A 175 9.76 4.65 -0.88
N GLY A 176 9.31 4.17 0.27
CA GLY A 176 9.81 4.58 1.59
C GLY A 176 11.21 4.06 1.93
N VAL A 177 11.85 3.30 1.05
CA VAL A 177 13.22 2.79 1.27
C VAL A 177 14.29 3.84 1.00
N SER A 178 13.97 4.87 0.23
CA SER A 178 14.89 5.92 -0.20
C SER A 178 14.78 7.22 0.61
N ASN A 179 13.80 7.32 1.52
CA ASN A 179 13.58 8.50 2.37
C ASN A 179 13.84 8.20 3.84
#